data_94f406eab805ebb4fec72bc74fca4daf
#
_entry.id   94f406eab805ebb4fec72bc74fca4daf
#
_cell.length_a   1.000
_cell.length_b   1.000
_cell.length_c   1.000
_cell.angle_alpha   90.00
_cell.angle_beta   90.00
_cell.angle_gamma   90.00
#
_symmetry.space_group_name_H-M   'P 1'
#
loop_
_entity.id
_entity.type
_entity.pdbx_description
1 polymer ?
#
loop_
_entity_poly.entity_id
_entity_poly.type
_entity_poly.pdbx_seq_one_letter_code
_entity_poly.pdbx_strand_id
1 'polypeptide(L)'
;MLLQKPAFLLFYHARAAEASFGEWLGVLWHGLSLDCTVAGYVTAFPVLVVLASFWIPLSQRVWRIVLTVYFSLIALVTAAIFAVDLNLYGYWGFRLDGSVLIYLSDPGEALASASWGEVLRQILIMLVYAGAMIWSYRWILRLFRVEPVPLRGRVVPTV
;
A
#
# COMPACT_ATOMS: atom_id res chain seq x y z
N MET A 1 3.63 -3.34 1.92
CA MET A 1 3.17 -4.49 2.70
C MET A 1 4.26 -5.14 3.55
N LEU A 2 5.49 -5.29 3.06
CA LEU A 2 6.60 -5.87 3.83
C LEU A 2 6.84 -5.16 5.18
N LEU A 3 6.71 -3.83 5.23
CA LEU A 3 6.86 -3.03 6.46
C LEU A 3 5.66 -3.14 7.44
N GLN A 4 4.52 -3.62 6.99
CA GLN A 4 3.34 -3.79 7.86
C GLN A 4 3.55 -4.89 8.89
N LYS A 5 4.24 -5.98 8.53
CA LYS A 5 4.49 -7.11 9.41
C LYS A 5 5.35 -6.74 10.61
N PRO A 6 6.54 -6.14 10.45
CA PRO A 6 7.31 -5.68 11.59
C PRO A 6 6.60 -4.57 12.38
N ALA A 7 5.87 -3.66 11.73
CA ALA A 7 5.08 -2.65 12.43
C ALA A 7 3.96 -3.27 13.28
N PHE A 8 3.28 -4.30 12.77
CA PHE A 8 2.28 -5.06 13.50
C PHE A 8 2.89 -5.79 14.72
N LEU A 9 4.03 -6.44 14.54
CA LEU A 9 4.73 -7.15 15.62
C LEU A 9 5.25 -6.18 16.69
N LEU A 10 5.71 -4.99 16.29
CA LEU A 10 6.11 -3.94 17.24
C LEU A 10 4.91 -3.38 18.01
N PHE A 11 3.75 -3.22 17.37
CA PHE A 11 2.54 -2.74 18.02
C PHE A 11 2.04 -3.74 19.07
N TYR A 12 2.11 -5.04 18.78
CA TYR A 12 1.75 -6.13 19.69
C TYR A 12 2.96 -6.79 20.32
N HIS A 13 4.00 -6.01 20.70
CA HIS A 13 5.26 -6.49 21.22
C HIS A 13 5.13 -7.44 22.41
N ALA A 14 4.15 -7.24 23.29
CA ALA A 14 3.91 -8.12 24.43
C ALA A 14 3.57 -9.56 24.03
N ARG A 15 2.77 -9.74 22.97
CA ARG A 15 2.45 -11.06 22.39
C ARG A 15 3.58 -11.59 21.50
N ALA A 16 4.25 -10.69 20.81
CA ALA A 16 5.38 -11.03 19.95
C ALA A 16 6.65 -11.43 20.71
N ALA A 17 6.79 -11.03 21.98
CA ALA A 17 7.91 -11.40 22.84
C ALA A 17 7.93 -12.90 23.19
N GLU A 18 6.79 -13.58 23.09
CA GLU A 18 6.69 -15.03 23.31
C GLU A 18 7.14 -15.84 22.08
N ALA A 19 7.23 -15.22 20.91
CA ALA A 19 7.60 -15.86 19.66
C ALA A 19 9.12 -15.91 19.50
N SER A 20 9.63 -17.04 19.04
CA SER A 20 11.04 -17.23 18.72
C SER A 20 11.45 -16.44 17.47
N PHE A 21 12.74 -16.14 17.33
CA PHE A 21 13.26 -15.47 16.12
C PHE A 21 12.96 -16.23 14.83
N GLY A 22 12.93 -17.58 14.89
CA GLY A 22 12.56 -18.45 13.75
C GLY A 22 11.11 -18.25 13.32
N GLU A 23 10.18 -18.09 14.25
CA GLU A 23 8.77 -17.80 13.97
C GLU A 23 8.59 -16.43 13.35
N TRP A 24 9.35 -15.42 13.79
CA TRP A 24 9.37 -14.10 13.16
C TRP A 24 9.81 -14.16 11.69
N LEU A 25 10.90 -14.89 11.42
CA LEU A 25 11.34 -15.12 10.03
C LEU A 25 10.30 -15.89 9.23
N GLY A 26 9.64 -16.88 9.84
CA GLY A 26 8.54 -17.62 9.22
C GLY A 26 7.39 -16.74 8.78
N VAL A 27 6.93 -15.81 9.62
CA VAL A 27 5.87 -14.83 9.29
C VAL A 27 6.27 -13.96 8.12
N LEU A 28 7.51 -13.48 8.07
CA LEU A 28 8.01 -12.67 6.96
C LEU A 28 8.07 -13.49 5.66
N TRP A 29 8.59 -14.71 5.73
CA TRP A 29 8.79 -15.58 4.57
C TRP A 29 7.46 -16.04 3.95
N HIS A 30 6.56 -16.60 4.75
CA HIS A 30 5.26 -17.06 4.26
C HIS A 30 4.39 -15.91 3.72
N GLY A 31 4.51 -14.74 4.30
CA GLY A 31 3.80 -13.57 3.80
C GLY A 31 4.40 -12.93 2.56
N LEU A 32 5.63 -13.29 2.17
CA LEU A 32 6.30 -12.71 1.00
C LEU A 32 5.58 -13.05 -0.31
N SER A 33 5.08 -14.27 -0.44
CA SER A 33 4.32 -14.71 -1.62
C SER A 33 3.09 -13.82 -1.87
N LEU A 34 2.30 -13.57 -0.82
CA LEU A 34 1.14 -12.70 -0.89
C LEU A 34 1.53 -11.24 -1.19
N ASP A 35 2.60 -10.75 -0.56
CA ASP A 35 3.12 -9.40 -0.80
C ASP A 35 3.57 -9.22 -2.25
N CYS A 36 4.23 -10.23 -2.85
CA CYS A 36 4.63 -10.22 -4.25
C CYS A 36 3.41 -10.25 -5.19
N THR A 37 2.39 -11.03 -4.87
CA THR A 37 1.16 -11.10 -5.66
C THR A 37 0.47 -9.75 -5.69
N VAL A 38 0.26 -9.12 -4.53
CA VAL A 38 -0.34 -7.79 -4.43
C VAL A 38 0.52 -6.74 -5.13
N ALA A 39 1.86 -6.80 -4.98
CA ALA A 39 2.77 -5.90 -5.69
C ALA A 39 2.63 -6.05 -7.21
N GLY A 40 2.48 -7.28 -7.72
CA GLY A 40 2.23 -7.55 -9.13
C GLY A 40 0.96 -6.85 -9.63
N TYR A 41 -0.16 -7.01 -8.93
CA TYR A 41 -1.42 -6.34 -9.30
C TYR A 41 -1.29 -4.81 -9.25
N VAL A 42 -0.69 -4.27 -8.19
CA VAL A 42 -0.48 -2.82 -8.06
C VAL A 42 0.45 -2.28 -9.14
N THR A 43 1.41 -3.06 -9.61
CA THR A 43 2.36 -2.63 -10.65
C THR A 43 1.78 -2.74 -12.06
N ALA A 44 0.73 -3.55 -12.27
CA ALA A 44 0.12 -3.73 -13.58
C ALA A 44 -0.37 -2.41 -14.19
N PHE A 45 -1.04 -1.56 -13.43
CA PHE A 45 -1.51 -0.27 -13.92
C PHE A 45 -0.37 0.68 -14.32
N PRO A 46 0.67 0.93 -13.50
CA PRO A 46 1.84 1.69 -13.93
C PRO A 46 2.50 1.16 -15.20
N VAL A 47 2.60 -0.15 -15.35
CA VAL A 47 3.15 -0.76 -16.59
C VAL A 47 2.28 -0.40 -17.79
N LEU A 48 0.95 -0.52 -17.66
CA LEU A 48 0.03 -0.11 -18.74
C LEU A 48 0.14 1.38 -19.07
N VAL A 49 0.30 2.24 -18.05
CA VAL A 49 0.52 3.68 -18.23
C VAL A 49 1.81 3.95 -19.01
N VAL A 50 2.90 3.24 -18.67
CA VAL A 50 4.18 3.37 -19.39
C VAL A 50 4.02 2.87 -20.83
N LEU A 51 3.40 1.74 -21.06
CA LEU A 51 3.13 1.23 -22.41
C LEU A 51 2.27 2.21 -23.22
N ALA A 52 1.19 2.74 -22.63
CA ALA A 52 0.34 3.72 -23.29
C ALA A 52 1.10 5.01 -23.64
N SER A 53 2.12 5.39 -22.86
CA SER A 53 2.92 6.59 -23.13
C SER A 53 3.71 6.52 -24.42
N PHE A 54 3.97 5.33 -24.97
CA PHE A 54 4.60 5.18 -26.28
C PHE A 54 3.65 5.48 -27.46
N TRP A 55 2.34 5.34 -27.23
CA TRP A 55 1.32 5.53 -28.29
C TRP A 55 0.60 6.86 -28.17
N ILE A 56 0.42 7.35 -26.96
CA ILE A 56 -0.34 8.56 -26.66
C ILE A 56 0.63 9.72 -26.35
N PRO A 57 0.71 10.75 -27.20
CA PRO A 57 1.64 11.86 -27.03
C PRO A 57 1.16 12.86 -25.97
N LEU A 58 0.99 12.43 -24.73
CA LEU A 58 0.70 13.31 -23.60
C LEU A 58 2.00 13.86 -23.01
N SER A 59 1.89 15.04 -22.39
CA SER A 59 3.04 15.66 -21.72
C SER A 59 3.48 14.79 -20.54
N GLN A 60 4.78 14.75 -20.25
CA GLN A 60 5.33 14.02 -19.10
C GLN A 60 4.73 14.47 -17.77
N ARG A 61 4.26 15.72 -17.70
CA ARG A 61 3.58 16.24 -16.52
C ARG A 61 2.27 15.49 -16.24
N VAL A 62 1.50 15.20 -17.29
CA VAL A 62 0.22 14.45 -17.18
C VAL A 62 0.49 13.03 -16.70
N TRP A 63 1.43 12.31 -17.32
CA TRP A 63 1.79 10.96 -16.89
C TRP A 63 2.27 10.90 -15.44
N ARG A 64 3.07 11.88 -15.02
CA ARG A 64 3.51 11.98 -13.62
C ARG A 64 2.36 12.22 -12.67
N ILE A 65 1.39 13.07 -13.04
CA ILE A 65 0.20 13.33 -12.22
C ILE A 65 -0.62 12.04 -12.08
N VAL A 66 -0.90 11.33 -13.18
CA VAL A 66 -1.65 10.08 -13.18
C VAL A 66 -1.02 9.05 -12.24
N LEU A 67 0.29 8.82 -12.34
CA LEU A 67 1.00 7.89 -11.48
C LEU A 67 1.02 8.36 -10.02
N THR A 68 1.19 9.67 -9.77
CA THR A 68 1.18 10.20 -8.41
C THR A 68 -0.17 10.04 -7.75
N VAL A 69 -1.26 10.34 -8.46
CA VAL A 69 -2.62 10.14 -7.95
C VAL A 69 -2.87 8.66 -7.68
N TYR A 70 -2.53 7.78 -8.62
CA TYR A 70 -2.67 6.34 -8.45
C TYR A 70 -1.96 5.83 -7.20
N PHE A 71 -0.65 6.11 -7.05
CA PHE A 71 0.11 5.64 -5.89
C PHE A 71 -0.34 6.28 -4.58
N SER A 72 -0.86 7.52 -4.61
CA SER A 72 -1.43 8.15 -3.42
C SER A 72 -2.73 7.46 -2.98
N LEU A 73 -3.58 7.07 -3.93
CA LEU A 73 -4.79 6.28 -3.63
C LEU A 73 -4.44 4.90 -3.07
N ILE A 74 -3.50 4.19 -3.69
CA ILE A 74 -3.04 2.88 -3.19
C ILE A 74 -2.44 3.02 -1.79
N ALA A 75 -1.65 4.06 -1.53
CA ALA A 75 -1.09 4.33 -0.21
C ALA A 75 -2.20 4.56 0.84
N LEU A 76 -3.22 5.34 0.50
CA LEU A 76 -4.34 5.63 1.39
C LEU A 76 -5.15 4.37 1.71
N VAL A 77 -5.53 3.59 0.67
CA VAL A 77 -6.29 2.34 0.84
C VAL A 77 -5.49 1.32 1.67
N THR A 78 -4.21 1.15 1.36
CA THR A 78 -3.33 0.23 2.09
C THR A 78 -3.15 0.65 3.54
N ALA A 79 -3.05 1.96 3.81
CA ALA A 79 -2.94 2.49 5.16
C ALA A 79 -4.24 2.32 5.95
N ALA A 80 -5.40 2.52 5.29
CA ALA A 80 -6.70 2.30 5.91
C ALA A 80 -6.89 0.82 6.31
N ILE A 81 -6.60 -0.10 5.39
CA ILE A 81 -6.64 -1.55 5.66
C ILE A 81 -5.74 -1.89 6.84
N PHE A 82 -4.51 -1.37 6.87
CA PHE A 82 -3.56 -1.64 7.94
C PHE A 82 -4.03 -1.08 9.30
N ALA A 83 -4.56 0.14 9.33
CA ALA A 83 -5.09 0.74 10.55
C ALA A 83 -6.27 -0.08 11.10
N VAL A 84 -7.19 -0.52 10.23
CA VAL A 84 -8.33 -1.36 10.63
C VAL A 84 -7.85 -2.73 11.12
N ASP A 85 -6.90 -3.40 10.43
CA ASP A 85 -6.32 -4.68 10.83
C ASP A 85 -5.68 -4.61 12.24
N LEU A 86 -4.96 -3.54 12.54
CA LEU A 86 -4.38 -3.31 13.87
C LEU A 86 -5.45 -3.20 14.96
N ASN A 87 -6.55 -2.54 14.69
CA ASN A 87 -7.62 -2.37 15.69
C ASN A 87 -8.38 -3.67 15.91
N LEU A 88 -8.82 -4.30 14.83
CA LEU A 88 -9.62 -5.54 14.89
C LEU A 88 -8.86 -6.68 15.56
N TYR A 89 -7.56 -6.81 15.32
CA TYR A 89 -6.75 -7.82 15.98
C TYR A 89 -6.74 -7.66 17.51
N GLY A 90 -6.79 -6.42 18.00
CA GLY A 90 -6.90 -6.14 19.43
C GLY A 90 -8.18 -6.67 20.06
N TYR A 91 -9.30 -6.59 19.33
CA TYR A 91 -10.61 -7.03 19.81
C TYR A 91 -10.91 -8.51 19.56
N TRP A 92 -10.57 -9.00 18.37
CA TRP A 92 -10.99 -10.32 17.92
C TRP A 92 -9.89 -11.38 17.97
N GLY A 93 -8.62 -10.97 18.08
CA GLY A 93 -7.48 -11.89 18.13
C GLY A 93 -7.11 -12.53 16.78
N PHE A 94 -7.82 -12.19 15.68
CA PHE A 94 -7.50 -12.62 14.33
C PHE A 94 -7.37 -11.43 13.38
N ARG A 95 -6.67 -11.64 12.27
CA ARG A 95 -6.39 -10.61 11.29
C ARG A 95 -7.58 -10.37 10.37
N LEU A 96 -7.60 -9.19 9.77
CA LEU A 96 -8.60 -8.78 8.78
C LEU A 96 -8.72 -9.83 7.67
N ASP A 97 -9.92 -10.34 7.46
CA ASP A 97 -10.28 -11.23 6.37
C ASP A 97 -11.53 -10.73 5.62
N GLY A 98 -12.01 -11.50 4.64
CA GLY A 98 -13.17 -11.11 3.83
C GLY A 98 -14.47 -10.95 4.63
N SER A 99 -14.58 -11.50 5.84
CA SER A 99 -15.79 -11.40 6.67
C SER A 99 -16.06 -9.97 7.13
N VAL A 100 -15.00 -9.16 7.26
CA VAL A 100 -15.09 -7.73 7.62
C VAL A 100 -15.87 -6.92 6.59
N LEU A 101 -15.91 -7.34 5.33
CA LEU A 101 -16.72 -6.67 4.31
C LEU A 101 -18.22 -6.66 4.64
N ILE A 102 -18.69 -7.62 5.43
CA ILE A 102 -20.08 -7.68 5.91
C ILE A 102 -20.37 -6.50 6.84
N TYR A 103 -19.39 -6.09 7.67
CA TYR A 103 -19.55 -4.96 8.59
C TYR A 103 -19.46 -3.60 7.88
N LEU A 104 -18.96 -3.54 6.66
CA LEU A 104 -19.00 -2.33 5.84
C LEU A 104 -20.40 -2.00 5.34
N SER A 105 -21.34 -2.95 5.38
CA SER A 105 -22.74 -2.71 5.03
C SER A 105 -23.48 -1.87 6.09
N ASP A 106 -22.97 -1.86 7.33
CA ASP A 106 -23.51 -1.01 8.41
C ASP A 106 -22.39 -0.32 9.21
N PRO A 107 -21.76 0.71 8.63
CA PRO A 107 -20.65 1.44 9.27
C PRO A 107 -21.09 2.19 10.54
N GLY A 108 -22.39 2.44 10.72
CA GLY A 108 -22.94 3.10 11.90
C GLY A 108 -22.76 2.27 13.17
N GLU A 109 -23.02 0.97 13.11
CA GLU A 109 -22.82 0.06 14.23
C GLU A 109 -21.34 -0.12 14.59
N ALA A 110 -20.47 -0.20 13.58
CA ALA A 110 -19.05 -0.34 13.78
C ALA A 110 -18.43 0.90 14.48
N LEU A 111 -18.93 2.11 14.15
CA LEU A 111 -18.47 3.36 14.76
C LEU A 111 -19.11 3.61 16.14
N ALA A 112 -20.31 3.15 16.38
CA ALA A 112 -21.03 3.35 17.65
C ALA A 112 -20.32 2.66 18.84
N SER A 113 -19.57 1.59 18.58
CA SER A 113 -18.83 0.84 19.61
C SER A 113 -17.42 1.37 19.86
N ALA A 114 -16.90 2.26 19.01
CA ALA A 114 -15.55 2.78 19.12
C ALA A 114 -15.50 4.09 19.93
N SER A 115 -14.56 4.18 20.86
CA SER A 115 -14.30 5.45 21.57
C SER A 115 -13.64 6.48 20.63
N TRP A 116 -13.90 7.77 20.86
CA TRP A 116 -13.27 8.85 20.09
C TRP A 116 -11.74 8.80 20.11
N GLY A 117 -11.15 8.37 21.25
CA GLY A 117 -9.70 8.19 21.35
C GLY A 117 -9.15 7.11 20.45
N GLU A 118 -9.88 6.01 20.28
CA GLU A 118 -9.53 4.93 19.36
C GLU A 118 -9.64 5.39 17.91
N VAL A 119 -10.70 6.09 17.55
CA VAL A 119 -10.88 6.65 16.20
C VAL A 119 -9.74 7.59 15.84
N LEU A 120 -9.39 8.53 16.73
CA LEU A 120 -8.28 9.46 16.53
C LEU A 120 -6.94 8.74 16.39
N ARG A 121 -6.67 7.72 17.21
CA ARG A 121 -5.47 6.89 17.11
C ARG A 121 -5.39 6.18 15.75
N GLN A 122 -6.50 5.64 15.27
CA GLN A 122 -6.56 4.96 13.97
C GLN A 122 -6.31 5.91 12.80
N ILE A 123 -6.94 7.09 12.84
CA ILE A 123 -6.70 8.14 11.84
C ILE A 123 -5.22 8.53 11.83
N LEU A 124 -4.61 8.71 13.01
CA LEU A 124 -3.19 9.06 13.11
C LEU A 124 -2.29 7.97 12.52
N ILE A 125 -2.52 6.69 12.84
CA ILE A 125 -1.78 5.55 12.29
C ILE A 125 -1.93 5.53 10.77
N MET A 126 -3.14 5.69 10.25
CA MET A 126 -3.42 5.72 8.82
C MET A 126 -2.65 6.85 8.13
N LEU A 127 -2.67 8.07 8.69
CA LEU A 127 -1.99 9.23 8.10
C LEU A 127 -0.46 9.08 8.13
N VAL A 128 0.11 8.59 9.23
CA VAL A 128 1.55 8.35 9.35
C VAL A 128 2.00 7.30 8.34
N TYR A 129 1.26 6.20 8.22
CA TYR A 129 1.60 5.12 7.31
C TYR A 129 1.43 5.53 5.84
N ALA A 130 0.33 6.20 5.48
CA ALA A 130 0.11 6.75 4.14
C ALA A 130 1.19 7.78 3.79
N GLY A 131 1.52 8.67 4.72
CA GLY A 131 2.59 9.66 4.56
C GLY A 131 3.94 9.03 4.30
N ALA A 132 4.30 7.98 5.06
CA ALA A 132 5.54 7.23 4.87
C ALA A 132 5.59 6.54 3.49
N MET A 133 4.48 5.95 3.03
CA MET A 133 4.39 5.34 1.70
C MET A 133 4.54 6.38 0.58
N ILE A 134 3.84 7.50 0.66
CA ILE A 134 3.92 8.58 -0.32
C ILE A 134 5.33 9.20 -0.34
N TRP A 135 5.94 9.39 0.83
CA TRP A 135 7.32 9.87 0.95
C TRP A 135 8.30 8.89 0.31
N SER A 136 8.20 7.59 0.60
CA SER A 136 9.03 6.54 0.02
C SER A 136 8.91 6.50 -1.50
N TYR A 137 7.69 6.60 -2.04
CA TYR A 137 7.44 6.68 -3.46
C TYR A 137 8.12 7.90 -4.10
N ARG A 138 7.96 9.08 -3.49
CA ARG A 138 8.61 10.32 -3.99
C ARG A 138 10.13 10.23 -3.92
N TRP A 139 10.67 9.60 -2.88
CA TRP A 139 12.10 9.39 -2.72
C TRP A 139 12.66 8.47 -3.81
N ILE A 140 11.99 7.34 -4.07
CA ILE A 140 12.33 6.43 -5.15
C ILE A 140 12.32 7.15 -6.51
N LEU A 141 11.27 7.92 -6.80
CA LEU A 141 11.19 8.68 -8.04
C LEU A 141 12.32 9.72 -8.21
N ARG A 142 12.87 10.24 -7.12
CA ARG A 142 14.03 11.15 -7.16
C ARG A 142 15.33 10.41 -7.45
N LEU A 143 15.48 9.18 -6.93
CA LEU A 143 16.67 8.36 -7.18
C LEU A 143 16.70 7.86 -8.62
N PHE A 144 15.57 7.44 -9.15
CA PHE A 144 15.43 7.03 -10.55
C PHE A 144 15.05 8.27 -11.37
N ARG A 145 16.06 8.99 -11.90
CA ARG A 145 15.83 9.96 -12.96
C ARG A 145 15.35 9.20 -14.18
N VAL A 146 14.04 9.15 -14.36
CA VAL A 146 13.44 8.71 -15.62
C VAL A 146 13.74 9.81 -16.63
N GLU A 147 14.86 9.71 -17.32
CA GLU A 147 15.12 10.57 -18.47
C GLU A 147 14.07 10.25 -19.54
N PRO A 148 13.46 11.29 -20.13
CA PRO A 148 12.53 11.06 -21.21
C PRO A 148 13.25 10.37 -22.35
N VAL A 149 12.82 9.17 -22.73
CA VAL A 149 13.28 8.56 -23.97
C VAL A 149 12.87 9.53 -25.09
N PRO A 150 13.84 10.14 -25.79
CA PRO A 150 13.47 11.07 -26.85
C PRO A 150 12.72 10.31 -27.94
N LEU A 151 11.51 10.78 -28.25
CA LEU A 151 10.65 10.21 -29.29
C LEU A 151 11.28 10.20 -30.72
N ARG A 152 12.52 10.68 -30.85
CA ARG A 152 13.28 10.75 -32.10
C ARG A 152 13.87 9.43 -32.60
N GLY A 153 13.67 8.32 -31.90
CA GLY A 153 14.15 6.98 -32.29
C GLY A 153 13.07 6.04 -32.84
N ARG A 154 11.87 6.52 -33.17
CA ARG A 154 10.93 5.69 -33.92
C ARG A 154 11.48 5.52 -35.34
N VAL A 155 12.17 4.41 -35.54
CA VAL A 155 12.46 3.90 -36.88
C VAL A 155 11.11 3.63 -37.53
N VAL A 156 10.65 4.55 -38.35
CA VAL A 156 9.65 4.27 -39.37
C VAL A 156 10.42 3.43 -40.40
N PRO A 157 10.11 2.16 -40.59
CA PRO A 157 10.67 1.46 -41.73
C PRO A 157 10.08 2.11 -42.97
N THR A 158 10.85 2.96 -43.62
CA THR A 158 10.60 3.39 -45.01
C THR A 158 10.78 2.14 -45.86
N VAL A 159 9.68 1.55 -46.29
CA VAL A 159 9.64 0.65 -47.44
C VAL A 159 9.69 1.48 -48.72
#